data_8e0d6a0a75ad9425a0844c5804810cd5
#
_entry.id   8e0d6a0a75ad9425a0844c5804810cd5
#
_cell.length_a   1.000
_cell.length_b   1.000
_cell.length_c   1.000
_cell.angle_alpha   90.00
_cell.angle_beta   90.00
_cell.angle_gamma   90.00
#
_symmetry.space_group_name_H-M   'P 1'
#
loop_
_entity.id
_entity.type
_entity.pdbx_description
1 polymer ?
#
loop_
_entity_poly.entity_id
_entity_poly.type
_entity_poly.pdbx_seq_one_letter_code
_entity_poly.pdbx_strand_id
1 'polypeptide(L)'
;RDTFMDNAWWGTAPDADIVLVALDQATCTHADITNAIEYIFDYATEVGKPCVVNLSLGNHDGPHDGTSSFDRMADTMQGPGRIIVGAAGNHRKDAFHLSRTFTTAGDDPLRTFIAFKQQPTKDSYGGEVQIWAEQGMDIEVTLSAYSVFNKKDMTTVTIYPAEGQQTVKLGSYATGTMTVASEVNPTNGKLNILIT
;
A
#
# COMPACT_ATOMS: atom_id res chain seq x y z
N ARG A 1 38.80 -5.93 -16.07
CA ARG A 1 38.69 -6.13 -14.58
C ARG A 1 39.57 -5.08 -13.95
N ASP A 2 38.98 -4.04 -13.40
CA ASP A 2 39.72 -3.00 -12.70
C ASP A 2 40.34 -3.57 -11.43
N THR A 3 41.61 -3.36 -11.26
CA THR A 3 42.40 -3.71 -10.08
C THR A 3 41.98 -2.98 -8.79
N PHE A 4 40.90 -2.23 -8.84
CA PHE A 4 40.26 -1.56 -7.69
C PHE A 4 39.50 -2.50 -6.77
N MET A 5 39.30 -3.74 -7.17
CA MET A 5 38.46 -4.69 -6.45
C MET A 5 39.31 -5.77 -5.79
N ASP A 6 40.10 -5.39 -4.81
CA ASP A 6 40.71 -6.33 -3.85
C ASP A 6 39.63 -7.00 -2.98
N ASN A 7 38.63 -7.65 -3.58
CA ASN A 7 37.57 -8.48 -2.95
C ASN A 7 36.79 -7.82 -1.80
N ALA A 8 37.07 -6.56 -1.45
CA ALA A 8 36.47 -5.90 -0.29
C ALA A 8 34.99 -5.47 -0.52
N TRP A 9 34.57 -5.36 -1.78
CA TRP A 9 33.24 -4.82 -2.14
C TRP A 9 32.47 -5.70 -3.13
N TRP A 10 32.73 -6.97 -3.14
CA TRP A 10 31.99 -7.89 -3.99
C TRP A 10 30.58 -8.10 -3.45
N GLY A 11 29.59 -8.09 -4.33
CA GLY A 11 28.25 -8.55 -4.00
C GLY A 11 28.19 -10.06 -3.78
N THR A 12 27.04 -10.54 -3.33
CA THR A 12 26.83 -11.97 -3.05
C THR A 12 26.81 -12.84 -4.31
N ALA A 13 26.60 -12.24 -5.48
CA ALA A 13 26.60 -12.93 -6.77
C ALA A 13 27.44 -12.16 -7.82
N PRO A 14 28.80 -12.14 -7.68
CA PRO A 14 29.68 -11.29 -8.47
C PRO A 14 29.73 -11.64 -9.96
N ASP A 15 29.37 -12.86 -10.32
CA ASP A 15 29.37 -13.34 -11.70
C ASP A 15 27.97 -13.38 -12.34
N ALA A 16 26.96 -12.80 -11.68
CA ALA A 16 25.63 -12.70 -12.24
C ALA A 16 25.59 -11.66 -13.39
N ASP A 17 24.85 -11.99 -14.44
CA ASP A 17 24.47 -11.01 -15.46
C ASP A 17 23.42 -10.07 -14.86
N ILE A 18 23.52 -8.79 -15.19
CA ILE A 18 22.63 -7.76 -14.64
C ILE A 18 21.73 -7.23 -15.75
N VAL A 19 20.43 -7.30 -15.51
CA VAL A 19 19.41 -6.63 -16.34
C VAL A 19 18.79 -5.51 -15.51
N LEU A 20 18.78 -4.29 -16.02
CA LEU A 20 18.22 -3.13 -15.37
C LEU A 20 17.04 -2.60 -16.18
N VAL A 21 15.91 -2.40 -15.50
CA VAL A 21 14.75 -1.68 -16.05
C VAL A 21 14.53 -0.42 -15.25
N ALA A 22 14.60 0.73 -15.92
CA ALA A 22 14.36 2.02 -15.30
C ALA A 22 12.86 2.36 -15.38
N LEU A 23 12.29 2.75 -14.24
CA LEU A 23 10.91 3.21 -14.11
C LEU A 23 10.90 4.68 -13.64
N ASP A 24 10.01 5.48 -14.17
CA ASP A 24 9.80 6.84 -13.68
C ASP A 24 8.98 6.79 -12.39
N GLN A 25 9.62 7.07 -11.27
CA GLN A 25 8.97 7.02 -9.95
C GLN A 25 7.77 7.97 -9.80
N ALA A 26 7.69 9.02 -10.61
CA ALA A 26 6.59 9.99 -10.51
C ALA A 26 5.31 9.49 -11.19
N THR A 27 5.43 8.61 -12.19
CA THR A 27 4.31 8.17 -13.02
C THR A 27 4.13 6.65 -13.05
N CYS A 28 5.04 5.91 -12.42
CA CYS A 28 5.06 4.46 -12.41
C CYS A 28 3.79 3.87 -11.77
N THR A 29 3.17 2.97 -12.47
CA THR A 29 2.00 2.20 -12.02
C THR A 29 2.37 0.75 -11.69
N HIS A 30 1.48 0.02 -11.04
CA HIS A 30 1.65 -1.43 -10.85
C HIS A 30 1.75 -2.18 -12.19
N ALA A 31 1.06 -1.71 -13.24
CA ALA A 31 1.16 -2.28 -14.58
C ALA A 31 2.56 -2.12 -15.17
N ASP A 32 3.21 -0.98 -14.96
CA ASP A 32 4.58 -0.75 -15.44
C ASP A 32 5.59 -1.67 -14.73
N ILE A 33 5.40 -1.88 -13.43
CA ILE A 33 6.22 -2.84 -12.67
C ILE A 33 6.01 -4.26 -13.18
N THR A 34 4.76 -4.63 -13.44
CA THR A 34 4.41 -5.93 -14.02
C THR A 34 5.12 -6.16 -15.34
N ASN A 35 4.99 -5.22 -16.28
CA ASN A 35 5.62 -5.29 -17.59
C ASN A 35 7.15 -5.37 -17.48
N ALA A 36 7.74 -4.68 -16.51
CA ALA A 36 9.18 -4.75 -16.24
C ALA A 36 9.62 -6.14 -15.78
N ILE A 37 8.85 -6.76 -14.87
CA ILE A 37 9.12 -8.12 -14.40
C ILE A 37 9.00 -9.13 -15.55
N GLU A 38 7.95 -9.00 -16.34
CA GLU A 38 7.69 -9.85 -17.51
C GLU A 38 8.85 -9.76 -18.50
N TYR A 39 9.26 -8.55 -18.86
CA TYR A 39 10.42 -8.32 -19.73
C TYR A 39 11.71 -9.01 -19.21
N ILE A 40 11.99 -8.91 -17.91
CA ILE A 40 13.19 -9.51 -17.32
C ILE A 40 13.10 -11.05 -17.39
N PHE A 41 11.95 -11.64 -17.08
CA PHE A 41 11.77 -13.09 -17.15
C PHE A 41 11.79 -13.64 -18.57
N ASP A 42 11.26 -12.88 -19.53
CA ASP A 42 11.30 -13.26 -20.96
C ASP A 42 12.73 -13.24 -21.49
N TYR A 43 13.47 -12.19 -21.18
CA TYR A 43 14.90 -12.12 -21.51
C TYR A 43 15.69 -13.28 -20.89
N ALA A 44 15.47 -13.58 -19.61
CA ALA A 44 16.13 -14.71 -18.96
C ALA A 44 15.82 -16.04 -19.60
N THR A 45 14.56 -16.20 -20.06
CA THR A 45 14.13 -17.39 -20.81
C THR A 45 14.81 -17.50 -22.17
N GLU A 46 14.92 -16.39 -22.90
CA GLU A 46 15.58 -16.32 -24.20
C GLU A 46 17.05 -16.73 -24.09
N VAL A 47 17.75 -16.27 -23.04
CA VAL A 47 19.16 -16.63 -22.82
C VAL A 47 19.35 -17.94 -22.05
N GLY A 48 18.27 -18.63 -21.67
CA GLY A 48 18.31 -19.94 -21.02
C GLY A 48 18.88 -19.93 -19.60
N LYS A 49 18.72 -18.83 -18.85
CA LYS A 49 19.28 -18.66 -17.49
C LYS A 49 18.17 -18.50 -16.43
N PRO A 50 18.40 -19.00 -15.21
CA PRO A 50 17.54 -18.66 -14.09
C PRO A 50 17.65 -17.17 -13.75
N CYS A 51 16.59 -16.59 -13.21
CA CYS A 51 16.49 -15.17 -12.95
C CYS A 51 15.91 -14.88 -11.56
N VAL A 52 16.46 -13.86 -10.92
CA VAL A 52 15.94 -13.26 -9.68
C VAL A 52 15.67 -11.78 -9.96
N VAL A 53 14.40 -11.37 -9.85
CA VAL A 53 14.00 -9.97 -9.93
C VAL A 53 14.02 -9.38 -8.53
N ASN A 54 14.81 -8.32 -8.32
CA ASN A 54 14.85 -7.57 -7.07
C ASN A 54 14.02 -6.29 -7.17
N LEU A 55 13.02 -6.16 -6.30
CA LEU A 55 12.16 -4.99 -6.17
C LEU A 55 12.49 -4.23 -4.89
N SER A 56 13.46 -3.30 -4.97
CA SER A 56 13.77 -2.38 -3.86
C SER A 56 12.83 -1.17 -3.86
N LEU A 57 11.54 -1.44 -3.97
CA LEU A 57 10.47 -0.45 -4.01
C LEU A 57 9.23 -1.00 -3.27
N GLY A 58 8.26 -0.14 -3.03
CA GLY A 58 6.99 -0.52 -2.40
C GLY A 58 6.17 0.71 -2.05
N ASN A 59 4.91 0.49 -1.71
CA ASN A 59 3.98 1.47 -1.17
C ASN A 59 3.19 0.86 -0.01
N HIS A 60 2.20 1.58 0.50
CA HIS A 60 1.31 1.12 1.56
C HIS A 60 -0.12 0.87 1.09
N ASP A 61 -0.32 0.73 -0.24
CA ASP A 61 -1.63 0.53 -0.83
C ASP A 61 -2.02 -0.95 -0.80
N GLY A 62 -3.32 -1.18 -0.67
CA GLY A 62 -3.89 -2.52 -0.76
C GLY A 62 -4.09 -3.23 0.57
N PRO A 63 -4.67 -4.43 0.54
CA PRO A 63 -5.05 -5.20 1.73
C PRO A 63 -3.88 -5.86 2.47
N HIS A 64 -2.68 -5.90 1.91
CA HIS A 64 -1.47 -6.52 2.46
C HIS A 64 -1.61 -8.00 2.88
N ASP A 65 -2.40 -8.76 2.15
CA ASP A 65 -2.72 -10.15 2.44
C ASP A 65 -2.49 -11.11 1.25
N GLY A 66 -1.81 -10.62 0.23
CA GLY A 66 -1.53 -11.38 -0.99
C GLY A 66 -2.69 -11.47 -1.98
N THR A 67 -3.77 -10.72 -1.77
CA THR A 67 -4.97 -10.79 -2.64
C THR A 67 -5.08 -9.63 -3.64
N SER A 68 -4.16 -8.68 -3.63
CA SER A 68 -4.15 -7.61 -4.62
C SER A 68 -3.90 -8.17 -6.04
N SER A 69 -4.26 -7.40 -7.06
CA SER A 69 -4.00 -7.80 -8.44
C SER A 69 -2.51 -7.98 -8.73
N PHE A 70 -1.67 -7.13 -8.11
CA PHE A 70 -0.22 -7.24 -8.22
C PHE A 70 0.31 -8.53 -7.59
N ASP A 71 -0.13 -8.87 -6.37
CA ASP A 71 0.31 -10.07 -5.66
C ASP A 71 -0.06 -11.34 -6.44
N ARG A 72 -1.31 -11.43 -6.92
CA ARG A 72 -1.77 -12.58 -7.73
C ARG A 72 -0.98 -12.73 -9.03
N MET A 73 -0.67 -11.62 -9.68
CA MET A 73 0.14 -11.62 -10.87
C MET A 73 1.57 -12.08 -10.56
N ALA A 74 2.19 -11.54 -9.51
CA ALA A 74 3.51 -11.95 -9.07
C ALA A 74 3.57 -13.46 -8.78
N ASP A 75 2.55 -14.02 -8.13
CA ASP A 75 2.44 -15.45 -7.88
C ASP A 75 2.41 -16.27 -9.18
N THR A 76 1.71 -15.80 -10.22
CA THR A 76 1.65 -16.51 -11.50
C THR A 76 2.95 -16.44 -12.30
N MET A 77 3.74 -15.41 -12.12
CA MET A 77 5.02 -15.23 -12.83
C MET A 77 6.17 -16.02 -12.23
N GLN A 78 6.09 -16.36 -10.95
CA GLN A 78 7.11 -17.11 -10.25
C GLN A 78 7.04 -18.61 -10.54
N GLY A 79 8.17 -19.28 -10.45
CA GLY A 79 8.29 -20.71 -10.66
C GLY A 79 9.74 -21.17 -10.68
N PRO A 80 10.02 -22.42 -11.08
CA PRO A 80 11.39 -22.91 -11.19
C PRO A 80 12.24 -22.00 -12.08
N GLY A 81 13.31 -21.45 -11.49
CA GLY A 81 14.22 -20.51 -12.18
C GLY A 81 13.71 -19.09 -12.31
N ARG A 82 12.55 -18.74 -11.74
CA ARG A 82 11.98 -17.39 -11.77
C ARG A 82 11.55 -16.98 -10.36
N ILE A 83 12.26 -16.05 -9.75
CA ILE A 83 12.03 -15.61 -8.37
C ILE A 83 11.87 -14.10 -8.33
N ILE A 84 10.88 -13.62 -7.60
CA ILE A 84 10.69 -12.20 -7.28
C ILE A 84 11.03 -12.01 -5.80
N VAL A 85 11.85 -11.00 -5.49
CA VAL A 85 12.24 -10.63 -4.14
C VAL A 85 11.86 -9.17 -3.90
N GLY A 86 10.97 -8.93 -2.96
CA GLY A 86 10.53 -7.61 -2.55
C GLY A 86 11.23 -7.10 -1.28
N ALA A 87 11.36 -5.78 -1.16
CA ALA A 87 11.82 -5.15 0.06
C ALA A 87 10.74 -5.19 1.15
N ALA A 88 11.12 -5.46 2.40
CA ALA A 88 10.20 -5.41 3.54
C ALA A 88 9.85 -3.98 4.00
N GLY A 89 10.42 -2.95 3.36
CA GLY A 89 10.19 -1.54 3.68
C GLY A 89 11.04 -1.02 4.85
N ASN A 90 10.94 0.29 5.09
CA ASN A 90 11.76 1.01 6.07
C ASN A 90 10.94 1.54 7.27
N HIS A 91 9.65 1.21 7.36
CA HIS A 91 8.68 1.80 8.28
C HIS A 91 8.45 0.98 9.55
N ARG A 92 9.41 0.19 9.99
CA ARG A 92 9.28 -0.70 11.17
C ARG A 92 8.79 0.01 12.44
N LYS A 93 9.12 1.31 12.58
CA LYS A 93 8.78 2.09 13.78
C LYS A 93 7.50 2.92 13.61
N ASP A 94 6.93 2.91 12.43
CA ASP A 94 5.75 3.72 12.11
C ASP A 94 4.49 2.92 12.40
N ALA A 95 3.59 3.51 13.19
CA ALA A 95 2.32 2.89 13.56
C ALA A 95 1.25 3.22 12.50
N PHE A 96 1.39 2.68 11.29
CA PHE A 96 0.48 2.96 10.17
C PHE A 96 -0.42 1.79 9.78
N HIS A 97 -0.30 0.65 10.46
CA HIS A 97 -1.13 -0.53 10.22
C HIS A 97 -1.82 -0.96 11.51
N LEU A 98 -3.11 -1.29 11.38
CA LEU A 98 -3.92 -1.81 12.48
C LEU A 98 -4.87 -2.87 11.91
N SER A 99 -5.00 -4.01 12.60
CA SER A 99 -5.97 -5.03 12.24
C SER A 99 -6.79 -5.49 13.43
N ARG A 100 -8.02 -5.89 13.19
CA ARG A 100 -8.91 -6.47 14.17
C ARG A 100 -9.83 -7.49 13.53
N THR A 101 -10.01 -8.62 14.18
CA THR A 101 -11.04 -9.59 13.85
C THR A 101 -12.26 -9.34 14.72
N PHE A 102 -13.41 -9.14 14.08
CA PHE A 102 -14.71 -9.11 14.74
C PHE A 102 -15.34 -10.49 14.65
N THR A 103 -15.86 -11.00 15.76
CA THR A 103 -16.47 -12.35 15.85
C THR A 103 -17.98 -12.32 15.90
N THR A 104 -18.53 -11.20 16.36
CA THR A 104 -19.98 -10.97 16.43
C THR A 104 -20.31 -9.51 16.13
N ALA A 105 -21.57 -9.25 15.74
CA ALA A 105 -22.08 -7.90 15.52
C ALA A 105 -22.13 -7.04 16.80
N GLY A 106 -21.93 -7.63 17.97
CA GLY A 106 -21.89 -6.93 19.26
C GLY A 106 -20.49 -6.71 19.80
N ASP A 107 -19.45 -7.03 19.05
CA ASP A 107 -18.08 -6.77 19.47
C ASP A 107 -17.83 -5.25 19.62
N ASP A 108 -17.02 -4.87 20.61
CA ASP A 108 -16.63 -3.47 20.80
C ASP A 108 -15.97 -2.91 19.55
N PRO A 109 -16.27 -1.68 19.14
CA PRO A 109 -15.68 -1.06 17.97
C PRO A 109 -14.15 -0.91 18.14
N LEU A 110 -13.43 -1.05 17.05
CA LEU A 110 -12.03 -0.66 17.00
C LEU A 110 -11.94 0.87 16.95
N ARG A 111 -11.29 1.48 17.93
CA ARG A 111 -11.07 2.93 17.96
C ARG A 111 -9.59 3.23 17.92
N THR A 112 -9.19 4.14 17.03
CA THR A 112 -7.81 4.62 16.94
C THR A 112 -7.77 6.11 16.59
N PHE A 113 -6.61 6.72 16.77
CA PHE A 113 -6.33 8.10 16.37
C PHE A 113 -5.34 8.10 15.22
N ILE A 114 -5.61 8.92 14.22
CA ILE A 114 -4.74 9.12 13.07
C ILE A 114 -4.27 10.56 13.10
N ALA A 115 -2.95 10.76 13.07
CA ALA A 115 -2.32 12.07 13.00
C ALA A 115 -1.69 12.26 11.62
N PHE A 116 -2.22 13.16 10.83
CA PHE A 116 -1.61 13.54 9.55
C PHE A 116 -0.47 14.52 9.77
N LYS A 117 0.61 14.32 9.02
CA LYS A 117 1.75 15.24 9.03
C LYS A 117 1.48 16.42 8.10
N GLN A 118 2.03 17.58 8.44
CA GLN A 118 2.01 18.74 7.56
C GLN A 118 2.76 18.44 6.26
N GLN A 119 2.18 18.80 5.14
CA GLN A 119 2.83 18.68 3.83
C GLN A 119 4.00 19.66 3.75
N PRO A 120 5.21 19.23 3.33
CA PRO A 120 6.41 20.09 3.34
C PRO A 120 6.30 21.36 2.50
N THR A 121 5.42 21.37 1.50
CA THR A 121 5.26 22.47 0.53
C THR A 121 3.93 23.20 0.64
N LYS A 122 3.08 22.84 1.61
CA LYS A 122 1.75 23.41 1.79
C LYS A 122 1.46 23.62 3.27
N ASP A 123 0.79 24.70 3.61
CA ASP A 123 0.24 24.93 4.96
C ASP A 123 -1.01 24.05 5.19
N SER A 124 -0.93 22.80 4.78
CA SER A 124 -2.02 21.83 4.88
C SER A 124 -1.51 20.52 5.47
N TYR A 125 -2.37 19.89 6.26
CA TYR A 125 -2.21 18.52 6.69
C TYR A 125 -3.01 17.64 5.75
N GLY A 126 -2.48 16.49 5.39
CA GLY A 126 -3.18 15.56 4.51
C GLY A 126 -2.57 14.17 4.60
N GLY A 127 -3.34 13.20 4.22
CA GLY A 127 -2.94 11.80 4.20
C GLY A 127 -4.09 10.94 3.70
N GLU A 128 -3.80 9.67 3.60
CA GLU A 128 -4.71 8.66 3.13
C GLU A 128 -4.87 7.56 4.17
N VAL A 129 -6.08 7.05 4.32
CA VAL A 129 -6.38 5.88 5.14
C VAL A 129 -7.17 4.90 4.29
N GLN A 130 -6.68 3.69 4.20
CA GLN A 130 -7.38 2.59 3.55
C GLN A 130 -7.89 1.61 4.61
N ILE A 131 -9.16 1.28 4.55
CA ILE A 131 -9.79 0.26 5.40
C ILE A 131 -10.22 -0.88 4.50
N TRP A 132 -9.74 -2.08 4.81
CA TRP A 132 -10.07 -3.28 4.07
C TRP A 132 -10.83 -4.26 4.95
N ALA A 133 -11.98 -4.75 4.48
CA ALA A 133 -12.78 -5.74 5.15
C ALA A 133 -13.00 -6.96 4.27
N GLU A 134 -13.15 -8.12 4.90
CA GLU A 134 -13.39 -9.39 4.19
C GLU A 134 -14.66 -9.34 3.35
N GLN A 135 -14.70 -10.15 2.31
CA GLN A 135 -15.83 -10.25 1.41
C GLN A 135 -17.14 -10.54 2.19
N GLY A 136 -18.17 -9.74 1.91
CA GLY A 136 -19.48 -9.89 2.52
C GLY A 136 -19.60 -9.38 3.96
N MET A 137 -18.56 -8.74 4.49
CA MET A 137 -18.67 -8.02 5.77
C MET A 137 -19.40 -6.71 5.57
N ASP A 138 -20.41 -6.47 6.44
CA ASP A 138 -21.05 -5.18 6.60
C ASP A 138 -20.40 -4.45 7.77
N ILE A 139 -19.70 -3.36 7.47
CA ILE A 139 -18.98 -2.57 8.48
C ILE A 139 -19.47 -1.13 8.48
N GLU A 140 -19.54 -0.56 9.67
CA GLU A 140 -19.79 0.86 9.90
C GLU A 140 -18.47 1.54 10.27
N VAL A 141 -18.19 2.67 9.66
CA VAL A 141 -17.00 3.48 9.97
C VAL A 141 -17.45 4.84 10.48
N THR A 142 -17.09 5.16 11.71
CA THR A 142 -17.31 6.48 12.29
C THR A 142 -16.01 7.28 12.29
N LEU A 143 -16.02 8.40 11.60
CA LEU A 143 -14.90 9.35 11.55
C LEU A 143 -15.20 10.56 12.42
N SER A 144 -14.23 10.92 13.27
CA SER A 144 -14.34 12.11 14.12
C SER A 144 -13.09 12.97 13.99
N ALA A 145 -13.27 14.27 13.77
CA ALA A 145 -12.20 15.23 13.96
C ALA A 145 -12.04 15.46 15.47
N TYR A 146 -10.88 15.11 16.01
CA TYR A 146 -10.61 15.22 17.44
C TYR A 146 -9.76 16.45 17.75
N SER A 147 -10.25 17.31 18.65
CA SER A 147 -9.48 18.45 19.17
C SER A 147 -8.59 18.02 20.32
N VAL A 148 -7.28 18.01 20.09
CA VAL A 148 -6.28 17.73 21.13
C VAL A 148 -6.34 18.76 22.26
N PHE A 149 -6.64 20.03 21.92
CA PHE A 149 -6.75 21.12 22.90
C PHE A 149 -7.97 20.96 23.81
N ASN A 150 -9.14 20.72 23.20
CA ASN A 150 -10.40 20.58 23.95
C ASN A 150 -10.64 19.16 24.46
N LYS A 151 -9.84 18.19 24.04
CA LYS A 151 -9.96 16.76 24.39
C LYS A 151 -11.34 16.18 24.08
N LYS A 152 -11.92 16.56 22.94
CA LYS A 152 -13.25 16.10 22.50
C LYS A 152 -13.37 16.00 21.00
N ASP A 153 -14.31 15.18 20.55
CA ASP A 153 -14.72 15.10 19.15
C ASP A 153 -15.42 16.42 18.74
N MET A 154 -15.02 16.98 17.60
CA MET A 154 -15.53 18.24 17.06
C MET A 154 -16.59 18.01 15.98
N THR A 155 -16.34 17.08 15.11
CA THR A 155 -17.26 16.69 14.05
C THR A 155 -17.23 15.17 13.93
N THR A 156 -18.39 14.55 13.91
CA THR A 156 -18.50 13.09 13.76
C THR A 156 -19.38 12.79 12.57
N VAL A 157 -18.93 11.87 11.74
CA VAL A 157 -19.67 11.36 10.58
C VAL A 157 -19.61 9.85 10.58
N THR A 158 -20.75 9.22 10.44
CA THR A 158 -20.84 7.78 10.22
C THR A 158 -21.03 7.50 8.75
N ILE A 159 -20.28 6.55 8.25
CA ILE A 159 -20.23 6.16 6.86
C ILE A 159 -20.67 4.71 6.75
N TYR A 160 -21.61 4.47 5.88
CA TYR A 160 -22.05 3.14 5.48
C TYR A 160 -21.48 2.84 4.10
N PRO A 161 -20.77 1.73 3.91
CA PRO A 161 -20.07 1.42 2.66
C PRO A 161 -20.95 1.41 1.40
N ALA A 162 -22.23 1.16 1.55
CA ALA A 162 -23.20 1.15 0.43
C ALA A 162 -23.51 2.53 -0.17
N GLU A 163 -23.06 3.61 0.47
CA GLU A 163 -23.46 4.98 0.10
C GLU A 163 -22.56 5.67 -0.95
N GLY A 164 -21.49 4.99 -1.41
CA GLY A 164 -20.59 5.52 -2.43
C GLY A 164 -19.67 6.64 -1.92
N GLN A 165 -19.36 7.61 -2.78
CA GLN A 165 -18.45 8.70 -2.41
C GLN A 165 -19.17 9.82 -1.65
N GLN A 166 -18.62 10.21 -0.50
CA GLN A 166 -19.10 11.31 0.33
C GLN A 166 -17.99 12.32 0.61
N THR A 167 -18.33 13.60 0.69
CA THR A 167 -17.41 14.66 1.11
C THR A 167 -17.90 15.29 2.40
N VAL A 168 -17.05 15.27 3.42
CA VAL A 168 -17.35 15.76 4.77
C VAL A 168 -16.50 16.98 5.09
N LYS A 169 -17.15 18.05 5.58
CA LYS A 169 -16.45 19.23 6.09
C LYS A 169 -16.09 19.04 7.56
N LEU A 170 -14.84 19.30 7.92
CA LEU A 170 -14.31 19.09 9.27
C LEU A 170 -14.76 20.11 10.32
N GLY A 171 -15.68 21.04 10.00
CA GLY A 171 -16.28 22.00 10.92
C GLY A 171 -15.55 23.35 11.03
N SER A 172 -15.98 24.19 11.93
CA SER A 172 -15.54 25.61 12.02
C SER A 172 -14.16 25.84 12.61
N TYR A 173 -13.51 24.84 13.20
CA TYR A 173 -12.20 24.96 13.83
C TYR A 173 -11.07 24.31 13.02
N ALA A 174 -11.41 23.51 12.03
CA ALA A 174 -10.45 22.96 11.05
C ALA A 174 -11.00 23.27 9.68
N THR A 175 -10.30 24.10 8.92
CA THR A 175 -10.61 24.31 7.51
C THR A 175 -10.10 23.12 6.73
N GLY A 176 -10.97 22.19 6.40
CA GLY A 176 -10.60 21.02 5.64
C GLY A 176 -11.81 20.19 5.24
N THR A 177 -11.58 19.31 4.31
CA THR A 177 -12.53 18.31 3.84
C THR A 177 -11.93 16.94 3.96
N MET A 178 -12.74 15.96 4.27
CA MET A 178 -12.45 14.55 4.06
C MET A 178 -13.29 14.04 2.90
N THR A 179 -12.69 13.32 2.00
CA THR A 179 -13.42 12.56 1.00
C THR A 179 -13.38 11.09 1.40
N VAL A 180 -14.52 10.45 1.38
CA VAL A 180 -14.63 9.03 1.66
C VAL A 180 -15.24 8.36 0.45
N ALA A 181 -14.57 7.36 -0.06
CA ALA A 181 -15.06 6.52 -1.14
C ALA A 181 -15.06 5.07 -0.68
N SER A 182 -16.10 4.34 -1.02
CA SER A 182 -16.18 2.91 -0.75
C SER A 182 -16.50 2.13 -2.01
N GLU A 183 -15.84 1.00 -2.17
CA GLU A 183 -16.06 0.10 -3.29
C GLU A 183 -15.80 -1.34 -2.90
N VAL A 184 -16.42 -2.28 -3.60
CA VAL A 184 -16.03 -3.67 -3.56
C VAL A 184 -14.97 -3.90 -4.63
N ASN A 185 -13.77 -4.27 -4.20
CA ASN A 185 -12.67 -4.48 -5.11
C ASN A 185 -12.97 -5.66 -6.06
N PRO A 186 -12.97 -5.45 -7.38
CA PRO A 186 -13.38 -6.49 -8.34
C PRO A 186 -12.44 -7.68 -8.40
N THR A 187 -11.19 -7.52 -7.96
CA THR A 187 -10.19 -8.58 -8.02
C THR A 187 -10.33 -9.59 -6.89
N ASN A 188 -10.59 -9.11 -5.67
CA ASN A 188 -10.60 -9.97 -4.46
C ASN A 188 -11.95 -10.00 -3.75
N GLY A 189 -12.93 -9.19 -4.15
CA GLY A 189 -14.25 -9.12 -3.56
C GLY A 189 -14.30 -8.46 -2.18
N LYS A 190 -13.17 -7.92 -1.68
CA LYS A 190 -13.10 -7.23 -0.39
C LYS A 190 -13.65 -5.83 -0.48
N LEU A 191 -14.26 -5.36 0.60
CA LEU A 191 -14.65 -3.97 0.72
C LEU A 191 -13.42 -3.12 0.99
N ASN A 192 -13.24 -2.07 0.20
CA ASN A 192 -12.24 -1.01 0.41
C ASN A 192 -12.95 0.30 0.73
N ILE A 193 -12.55 0.97 1.79
CA ILE A 193 -12.95 2.33 2.12
C ILE A 193 -11.71 3.20 2.11
N LEU A 194 -11.68 4.18 1.22
CA LEU A 194 -10.60 5.14 1.06
C LEU A 194 -11.02 6.48 1.66
N ILE A 195 -10.20 7.01 2.54
CA ILE A 195 -10.40 8.31 3.21
C ILE A 195 -9.19 9.19 2.84
N THR A 196 -9.47 10.35 2.23
CA THR A 196 -8.44 11.32 1.81
C THR A 196 -8.73 12.72 2.32
#